data_7c0c29fec2c14b3a2ee3caa4d8ac5fb5
#
_entry.id   7c0c29fec2c14b3a2ee3caa4d8ac5fb5
#
_cell.length_a   1.000
_cell.length_b   1.000
_cell.length_c   1.000
_cell.angle_alpha   90.00
_cell.angle_beta   90.00
_cell.angle_gamma   90.00
#
_symmetry.space_group_name_H-M   'P 1'
#
loop_
_entity.id
_entity.type
_entity.pdbx_description
1 polymer ?
#
loop_
_entity_poly.entity_id
_entity_poly.type
_entity_poly.pdbx_seq_one_letter_code
_entity_poly.pdbx_strand_id
1 'polypeptide(L)'
;MKAAGIDIGTTTISGVVLEKEENGQAKILEAKTVENGCFIETGNEWERIQYAKEIVERAVNLLDYFLEKYPHVERIGLTGQMHGIVYVDKEGNCVSPLYTWQDARGSIYAGDQIPLTEEIRERCQIHAASGYGLVTHIYNIRHNLVPDSALSFCTIMDYFGMYLTGRKKPLVHVSNAAGFGFFDSHKMCFEKEKLAEMGVDTNWLPDVCTEIEKLGTYRGRTVTTAIGDNQASFLGAAGDEENILLVNMGTGGQISVLSGQYFSGDGIEARRFGIYDLCR
;
A
#
# COMPACT_ATOMS: atom_id res chain seq x y z
N MET A 1 16.12 -6.38 -20.94
CA MET A 1 15.58 -6.85 -19.63
C MET A 1 14.07 -6.78 -19.69
N LYS A 2 13.37 -7.86 -19.29
CA LYS A 2 11.91 -7.86 -19.20
C LYS A 2 11.45 -7.89 -17.75
N ALA A 3 10.39 -7.14 -17.45
CA ALA A 3 9.78 -7.09 -16.12
C ALA A 3 8.25 -7.20 -16.22
N ALA A 4 7.66 -7.81 -15.23
CA ALA A 4 6.20 -7.79 -15.02
C ALA A 4 5.87 -6.86 -13.85
N GLY A 5 4.79 -6.09 -13.96
CA GLY A 5 4.23 -5.29 -12.89
C GLY A 5 2.80 -5.74 -12.58
N ILE A 6 2.45 -5.78 -11.29
CA ILE A 6 1.08 -6.05 -10.83
C ILE A 6 0.63 -4.89 -9.94
N ASP A 7 -0.52 -4.33 -10.28
CA ASP A 7 -1.24 -3.29 -9.54
C ASP A 7 -2.52 -3.90 -8.95
N ILE A 8 -2.59 -3.96 -7.63
CA ILE A 8 -3.76 -4.47 -6.90
C ILE A 8 -4.63 -3.28 -6.45
N GLY A 9 -5.45 -2.76 -7.38
CA GLY A 9 -6.39 -1.68 -7.08
C GLY A 9 -7.65 -2.16 -6.35
N THR A 10 -8.47 -1.23 -5.89
CA THR A 10 -9.70 -1.52 -5.13
C THR A 10 -10.76 -2.22 -5.98
N THR A 11 -10.93 -1.81 -7.23
CA THR A 11 -11.95 -2.32 -8.15
C THR A 11 -11.40 -3.23 -9.23
N THR A 12 -10.13 -3.08 -9.57
CA THR A 12 -9.46 -3.85 -10.62
C THR A 12 -8.08 -4.29 -10.17
N ILE A 13 -7.60 -5.39 -10.75
CA ILE A 13 -6.21 -5.83 -10.68
C ILE A 13 -5.65 -5.72 -12.09
N SER A 14 -4.61 -4.91 -12.25
CA SER A 14 -3.96 -4.69 -13.54
C SER A 14 -2.55 -5.25 -13.54
N GLY A 15 -2.12 -5.70 -14.71
CA GLY A 15 -0.76 -6.17 -14.90
C GLY A 15 -0.20 -5.69 -16.22
N VAL A 16 1.12 -5.54 -16.26
CA VAL A 16 1.85 -5.11 -17.44
C VAL A 16 3.13 -5.91 -17.59
N VAL A 17 3.54 -6.19 -18.83
CA VAL A 17 4.87 -6.68 -19.14
C VAL A 17 5.60 -5.63 -19.95
N LEU A 18 6.78 -5.26 -19.46
CA LEU A 18 7.66 -4.26 -20.05
C LEU A 18 8.94 -4.90 -20.54
N GLU A 19 9.48 -4.36 -21.61
CA GLU A 19 10.84 -4.63 -22.09
C GLU A 19 11.64 -3.32 -22.08
N LYS A 20 12.75 -3.30 -21.32
CA LYS A 20 13.72 -2.21 -21.38
C LYS A 20 14.71 -2.49 -22.51
N GLU A 21 14.70 -1.65 -23.52
CA GLU A 21 15.59 -1.70 -24.68
C GLU A 21 17.01 -1.21 -24.32
N GLU A 22 17.98 -1.45 -25.19
CA GLU A 22 19.38 -1.02 -24.98
C GLU A 22 19.54 0.49 -24.94
N ASN A 23 18.65 1.23 -25.63
CA ASN A 23 18.60 2.70 -25.63
C ASN A 23 18.02 3.29 -24.34
N GLY A 24 17.62 2.44 -23.38
CA GLY A 24 17.01 2.83 -22.11
C GLY A 24 15.49 3.00 -22.14
N GLN A 25 14.86 3.00 -23.33
CA GLN A 25 13.41 3.12 -23.45
C GLN A 25 12.69 1.87 -22.95
N ALA A 26 11.55 2.08 -22.33
CA ALA A 26 10.66 1.01 -21.90
C ALA A 26 9.52 0.83 -22.93
N LYS A 27 9.34 -0.40 -23.40
CA LYS A 27 8.25 -0.77 -24.32
C LYS A 27 7.26 -1.67 -23.58
N ILE A 28 5.98 -1.31 -23.62
CA ILE A 28 4.89 -2.17 -23.14
C ILE A 28 4.69 -3.30 -24.16
N LEU A 29 4.89 -4.54 -23.72
CA LEU A 29 4.62 -5.73 -24.53
C LEU A 29 3.16 -6.16 -24.41
N GLU A 30 2.59 -6.08 -23.21
CA GLU A 30 1.19 -6.39 -22.93
C GLU A 30 0.75 -5.68 -21.65
N ALA A 31 -0.52 -5.27 -21.63
CA ALA A 31 -1.25 -4.85 -20.44
C ALA A 31 -2.57 -5.59 -20.38
N LYS A 32 -2.97 -6.02 -19.17
CA LYS A 32 -4.23 -6.72 -18.95
C LYS A 32 -4.81 -6.33 -17.59
N THR A 33 -6.12 -6.10 -17.57
CA THR A 33 -6.87 -5.76 -16.35
C THR A 33 -7.97 -6.80 -16.14
N VAL A 34 -8.17 -7.19 -14.89
CA VAL A 34 -9.28 -8.04 -14.44
C VAL A 34 -10.00 -7.35 -13.30
N GLU A 35 -11.29 -7.68 -13.11
CA GLU A 35 -12.06 -7.15 -11.98
C GLU A 35 -11.52 -7.70 -10.65
N ASN A 36 -11.40 -6.85 -9.66
CA ASN A 36 -11.11 -7.28 -8.31
C ASN A 36 -12.35 -7.90 -7.66
N GLY A 37 -13.48 -7.18 -7.59
CA GLY A 37 -14.80 -7.71 -7.24
C GLY A 37 -14.89 -8.48 -5.91
N CYS A 38 -13.88 -8.38 -5.03
CA CYS A 38 -13.75 -9.18 -3.81
C CYS A 38 -14.32 -8.48 -2.57
N PHE A 39 -15.31 -7.58 -2.73
CA PHE A 39 -15.95 -6.91 -1.59
C PHE A 39 -16.77 -7.90 -0.76
N ILE A 40 -16.70 -7.71 0.56
CA ILE A 40 -17.53 -8.42 1.53
C ILE A 40 -18.74 -7.54 1.83
N GLU A 41 -19.93 -8.05 1.58
CA GLU A 41 -21.15 -7.37 2.02
C GLU A 41 -21.29 -7.47 3.53
N THR A 42 -21.44 -6.32 4.17
CA THR A 42 -21.64 -6.21 5.62
C THR A 42 -22.93 -5.44 5.92
N GLY A 43 -23.43 -5.57 7.14
CA GLY A 43 -24.58 -4.78 7.59
C GLY A 43 -24.26 -3.32 7.92
N ASN A 44 -22.99 -2.91 7.84
CA ASN A 44 -22.51 -1.59 8.22
C ASN A 44 -22.15 -0.77 6.98
N GLU A 45 -22.82 0.35 6.76
CA GLU A 45 -22.55 1.23 5.62
C GLU A 45 -21.15 1.84 5.61
N TRP A 46 -20.54 1.97 6.77
CA TRP A 46 -19.19 2.51 6.93
C TRP A 46 -18.10 1.46 6.70
N GLU A 47 -18.42 0.18 6.72
CA GLU A 47 -17.45 -0.90 6.58
C GLU A 47 -17.16 -1.18 5.10
N ARG A 48 -15.88 -1.15 4.74
CA ARG A 48 -15.41 -1.41 3.37
C ARG A 48 -14.25 -2.39 3.44
N ILE A 49 -14.61 -3.67 3.39
CA ILE A 49 -13.65 -4.79 3.51
C ILE A 49 -13.72 -5.70 2.29
N GLN A 50 -12.62 -6.41 2.04
CA GLN A 50 -12.49 -7.30 0.89
C GLN A 50 -11.91 -8.66 1.30
N TYR A 51 -12.22 -9.72 0.55
CA TYR A 51 -11.62 -11.05 0.68
C TYR A 51 -10.15 -11.04 0.23
N ALA A 52 -9.21 -10.86 1.15
CA ALA A 52 -7.79 -10.74 0.85
C ALA A 52 -7.23 -11.97 0.10
N LYS A 53 -7.68 -13.17 0.44
CA LYS A 53 -7.26 -14.42 -0.22
C LYS A 53 -7.68 -14.47 -1.67
N GLU A 54 -8.92 -14.08 -1.99
CA GLU A 54 -9.42 -14.04 -3.37
C GLU A 54 -8.67 -13.00 -4.21
N ILE A 55 -8.35 -11.84 -3.63
CA ILE A 55 -7.53 -10.83 -4.29
C ILE A 55 -6.17 -11.42 -4.68
N VAL A 56 -5.52 -12.09 -3.75
CA VAL A 56 -4.22 -12.74 -3.99
C VAL A 56 -4.31 -13.81 -5.07
N GLU A 57 -5.33 -14.67 -5.04
CA GLU A 57 -5.55 -15.69 -6.06
C GLU A 57 -5.73 -15.09 -7.46
N ARG A 58 -6.51 -14.01 -7.60
CA ARG A 58 -6.68 -13.29 -8.87
C ARG A 58 -5.38 -12.66 -9.35
N ALA A 59 -4.61 -12.04 -8.43
CA ALA A 59 -3.32 -11.45 -8.74
C ALA A 59 -2.29 -12.49 -9.18
N VAL A 60 -2.25 -13.66 -8.51
CA VAL A 60 -1.41 -14.82 -8.92
C VAL A 60 -1.79 -15.29 -10.31
N ASN A 61 -3.07 -15.51 -10.58
CA ASN A 61 -3.53 -15.98 -11.88
C ASN A 61 -3.15 -15.02 -13.02
N LEU A 62 -3.25 -13.71 -12.78
CA LEU A 62 -2.83 -12.70 -13.74
C LEU A 62 -1.30 -12.70 -13.94
N LEU A 63 -0.54 -12.78 -12.85
CA LEU A 63 0.92 -12.85 -12.90
C LEU A 63 1.38 -14.12 -13.63
N ASP A 64 0.81 -15.27 -13.30
CA ASP A 64 1.17 -16.56 -13.91
C ASP A 64 0.89 -16.58 -15.40
N TYR A 65 -0.23 -16.02 -15.84
CA TYR A 65 -0.52 -15.82 -17.27
C TYR A 65 0.61 -15.05 -17.97
N PHE A 66 1.13 -13.98 -17.38
CA PHE A 66 2.24 -13.24 -17.96
C PHE A 66 3.54 -14.03 -17.96
N LEU A 67 3.85 -14.74 -16.87
CA LEU A 67 5.09 -15.50 -16.75
C LEU A 67 5.14 -16.71 -17.71
N GLU A 68 3.98 -17.31 -18.01
CA GLU A 68 3.86 -18.39 -19.02
C GLU A 68 4.03 -17.86 -20.44
N LYS A 69 3.41 -16.72 -20.74
CA LYS A 69 3.48 -16.09 -22.06
C LYS A 69 4.83 -15.42 -22.35
N TYR A 70 5.47 -14.90 -21.29
CA TYR A 70 6.74 -14.19 -21.36
C TYR A 70 7.80 -14.84 -20.45
N PRO A 71 8.35 -16.01 -20.83
CA PRO A 71 9.23 -16.79 -19.95
C PRO A 71 10.55 -16.07 -19.59
N HIS A 72 10.94 -15.05 -20.35
CA HIS A 72 12.14 -14.24 -20.13
C HIS A 72 11.92 -13.02 -19.22
N VAL A 73 10.80 -12.91 -18.53
CA VAL A 73 10.63 -11.95 -17.44
C VAL A 73 11.61 -12.30 -16.32
N GLU A 74 12.36 -11.30 -15.85
CA GLU A 74 13.41 -11.46 -14.84
C GLU A 74 12.99 -10.89 -13.48
N ARG A 75 12.14 -9.86 -13.49
CA ARG A 75 11.73 -9.10 -12.30
C ARG A 75 10.23 -8.91 -12.24
N ILE A 76 9.72 -8.87 -11.02
CA ILE A 76 8.31 -8.63 -10.70
C ILE A 76 8.25 -7.43 -9.76
N GLY A 77 7.62 -6.35 -10.22
CA GLY A 77 7.30 -5.14 -9.44
C GLY A 77 5.86 -5.19 -8.96
N LEU A 78 5.61 -4.63 -7.78
CA LEU A 78 4.31 -4.65 -7.11
C LEU A 78 3.87 -3.25 -6.75
N THR A 79 2.59 -2.97 -6.93
CA THR A 79 1.91 -1.77 -6.45
C THR A 79 0.45 -2.07 -6.18
N GLY A 80 -0.30 -1.11 -5.67
CA GLY A 80 -1.73 -1.27 -5.44
C GLY A 80 -2.30 -0.28 -4.44
N GLN A 81 -3.54 -0.53 -4.02
CA GLN A 81 -4.27 0.33 -3.09
C GLN A 81 -3.51 0.53 -1.77
N MET A 82 -3.24 1.78 -1.47
CA MET A 82 -2.54 2.20 -0.27
C MET A 82 -3.47 2.24 0.96
N HIS A 83 -2.90 2.55 2.11
CA HIS A 83 -3.55 2.85 3.39
C HIS A 83 -4.18 1.65 4.09
N GLY A 84 -4.94 0.81 3.39
CA GLY A 84 -5.63 -0.35 3.97
C GLY A 84 -4.67 -1.42 4.49
N ILE A 85 -5.15 -2.27 5.41
CA ILE A 85 -4.34 -3.32 6.04
C ILE A 85 -4.99 -4.69 5.99
N VAL A 86 -4.13 -5.70 5.96
CA VAL A 86 -4.42 -7.09 6.34
C VAL A 86 -3.56 -7.47 7.54
N TYR A 87 -4.10 -8.31 8.44
CA TYR A 87 -3.31 -8.90 9.53
C TYR A 87 -2.65 -10.20 9.09
N VAL A 88 -1.43 -10.41 9.58
CA VAL A 88 -0.63 -11.61 9.30
C VAL A 88 -0.18 -12.31 10.58
N ASP A 89 -0.17 -13.64 10.56
CA ASP A 89 0.31 -14.48 11.65
C ASP A 89 1.83 -14.71 11.63
N LYS A 90 2.34 -15.50 12.56
CA LYS A 90 3.77 -15.83 12.68
C LYS A 90 4.33 -16.64 11.51
N GLU A 91 3.47 -17.35 10.78
CA GLU A 91 3.83 -18.09 9.57
C GLU A 91 3.80 -17.23 8.32
N GLY A 92 3.30 -15.99 8.42
CA GLY A 92 3.13 -15.05 7.29
C GLY A 92 1.82 -15.27 6.52
N ASN A 93 0.81 -15.95 7.12
CA ASN A 93 -0.49 -16.11 6.50
C ASN A 93 -1.39 -14.91 6.82
N CYS A 94 -2.23 -14.51 5.86
CA CYS A 94 -3.29 -13.54 6.11
C CYS A 94 -4.41 -14.17 6.97
N VAL A 95 -4.73 -13.51 8.08
CA VAL A 95 -5.71 -13.97 9.09
C VAL A 95 -6.90 -13.02 9.25
N SER A 96 -7.05 -12.06 8.35
CA SER A 96 -8.18 -11.12 8.36
C SER A 96 -8.70 -10.84 6.94
N PRO A 97 -9.85 -10.19 6.79
CA PRO A 97 -10.15 -9.47 5.55
C PRO A 97 -9.14 -8.34 5.32
N LEU A 98 -9.11 -7.81 4.10
CA LEU A 98 -8.51 -6.51 3.83
C LEU A 98 -9.46 -5.41 4.31
N TYR A 99 -9.03 -4.60 5.25
CA TYR A 99 -9.67 -3.35 5.60
C TYR A 99 -9.18 -2.30 4.61
N THR A 100 -10.06 -1.81 3.72
CA THR A 100 -9.62 -0.92 2.63
C THR A 100 -9.45 0.52 3.09
N TRP A 101 -8.83 1.34 2.25
CA TRP A 101 -8.72 2.79 2.48
C TRP A 101 -10.06 3.52 2.54
N GLN A 102 -11.14 2.91 2.02
CA GLN A 102 -12.50 3.43 2.04
C GLN A 102 -13.25 3.11 3.33
N ASP A 103 -12.69 2.27 4.19
CA ASP A 103 -13.31 1.91 5.46
C ASP A 103 -13.36 3.11 6.41
N ALA A 104 -14.56 3.43 6.87
CA ALA A 104 -14.80 4.65 7.63
C ALA A 104 -14.92 4.42 9.14
N ARG A 105 -14.46 3.25 9.68
CA ARG A 105 -14.54 2.92 11.11
C ARG A 105 -13.93 3.96 12.04
N GLY A 106 -12.87 4.64 11.60
CA GLY A 106 -12.22 5.71 12.36
C GLY A 106 -13.03 7.00 12.49
N SER A 107 -14.08 7.17 11.68
CA SER A 107 -14.93 8.36 11.66
C SER A 107 -16.33 8.14 12.25
N ILE A 108 -16.58 6.99 12.87
CA ILE A 108 -17.88 6.67 13.44
C ILE A 108 -18.08 7.42 14.75
N TYR A 109 -19.25 8.04 14.90
CA TYR A 109 -19.72 8.56 16.18
C TYR A 109 -20.37 7.43 16.99
N ALA A 110 -19.86 7.14 18.17
CA ALA A 110 -20.41 6.15 19.10
C ALA A 110 -21.01 6.83 20.34
N GLY A 111 -22.28 7.20 20.26
CA GLY A 111 -22.95 7.96 21.31
C GLY A 111 -22.32 9.33 21.51
N ASP A 112 -21.89 9.62 22.74
CA ASP A 112 -21.24 10.91 23.12
C ASP A 112 -19.72 10.92 22.85
N GLN A 113 -19.15 9.88 22.27
CA GLN A 113 -17.72 9.81 21.97
C GLN A 113 -17.41 10.49 20.64
N ILE A 114 -16.33 11.27 20.63
CA ILE A 114 -15.80 11.83 19.38
C ILE A 114 -15.22 10.73 18.50
N PRO A 115 -15.23 10.88 17.16
CA PRO A 115 -14.59 9.96 16.26
C PRO A 115 -13.11 9.75 16.58
N LEU A 116 -12.61 8.55 16.34
CA LEU A 116 -11.21 8.22 16.59
C LEU A 116 -10.24 9.14 15.84
N THR A 117 -10.57 9.56 14.62
CA THR A 117 -9.77 10.51 13.84
C THR A 117 -9.68 11.89 14.52
N GLU A 118 -10.73 12.33 15.20
CA GLU A 118 -10.72 13.59 15.98
C GLU A 118 -9.90 13.42 17.25
N GLU A 119 -10.08 12.33 17.98
CA GLU A 119 -9.27 12.02 19.17
C GLU A 119 -7.77 11.98 18.84
N ILE A 120 -7.38 11.34 17.72
CA ILE A 120 -5.98 11.31 17.25
C ILE A 120 -5.47 12.73 16.99
N ARG A 121 -6.26 13.56 16.33
CA ARG A 121 -5.90 14.95 16.06
C ARG A 121 -5.71 15.75 17.34
N GLU A 122 -6.60 15.60 18.32
CA GLU A 122 -6.54 16.36 19.59
C GLU A 122 -5.37 15.90 20.47
N ARG A 123 -5.17 14.58 20.61
CA ARG A 123 -4.16 14.04 21.52
C ARG A 123 -2.75 14.03 20.92
N CYS A 124 -2.65 13.63 19.66
CA CYS A 124 -1.35 13.37 19.02
C CYS A 124 -0.93 14.48 18.04
N GLN A 125 -1.84 15.42 17.72
CA GLN A 125 -1.61 16.46 16.71
C GLN A 125 -1.23 15.86 15.33
N ILE A 126 -1.84 14.71 15.03
CA ILE A 126 -1.70 14.02 13.75
C ILE A 126 -2.99 14.15 12.96
N HIS A 127 -2.87 14.54 11.70
CA HIS A 127 -3.99 14.49 10.75
C HIS A 127 -4.02 13.10 10.10
N ALA A 128 -5.05 12.31 10.43
CA ALA A 128 -5.22 10.96 9.90
C ALA A 128 -6.62 10.77 9.33
N ALA A 129 -6.71 10.13 8.17
CA ALA A 129 -7.99 9.73 7.58
C ALA A 129 -8.46 8.39 8.16
N SER A 130 -9.78 8.16 8.15
CA SER A 130 -10.40 6.97 8.75
C SER A 130 -9.90 5.66 8.16
N GLY A 131 -9.60 5.63 6.85
CA GLY A 131 -9.09 4.46 6.14
C GLY A 131 -7.59 4.23 6.28
N TYR A 132 -6.87 5.02 7.07
CA TYR A 132 -5.46 4.79 7.34
C TYR A 132 -5.27 3.56 8.24
N GLY A 133 -4.29 2.73 7.89
CA GLY A 133 -4.07 1.43 8.51
C GLY A 133 -3.92 1.47 10.03
N LEU A 134 -3.20 2.46 10.58
CA LEU A 134 -3.05 2.61 12.02
C LEU A 134 -4.32 3.14 12.70
N VAL A 135 -5.14 3.93 12.02
CA VAL A 135 -6.48 4.29 12.53
C VAL A 135 -7.36 3.04 12.61
N THR A 136 -7.37 2.23 11.55
CA THR A 136 -8.06 0.94 11.54
C THR A 136 -7.56 0.01 12.63
N HIS A 137 -6.24 -0.08 12.83
CA HIS A 137 -5.64 -0.95 13.86
C HIS A 137 -6.00 -0.50 15.28
N ILE A 138 -5.93 0.81 15.58
CA ILE A 138 -6.34 1.36 16.88
C ILE A 138 -7.82 1.06 17.16
N TYR A 139 -8.69 1.27 16.17
CA TYR A 139 -10.10 0.93 16.28
C TYR A 139 -10.28 -0.57 16.59
N ASN A 140 -9.62 -1.43 15.84
CA ASN A 140 -9.73 -2.88 15.98
C ASN A 140 -9.22 -3.36 17.35
N ILE A 141 -8.15 -2.79 17.90
CA ILE A 141 -7.70 -3.08 19.28
C ILE A 141 -8.81 -2.74 20.28
N ARG A 142 -9.39 -1.57 20.20
CA ARG A 142 -10.42 -1.08 21.15
C ARG A 142 -11.70 -1.90 21.10
N HIS A 143 -12.00 -2.49 19.98
CA HIS A 143 -13.21 -3.29 19.76
C HIS A 143 -12.98 -4.80 19.74
N ASN A 144 -11.80 -5.27 20.12
CA ASN A 144 -11.41 -6.71 20.11
C ASN A 144 -11.61 -7.38 18.73
N LEU A 145 -11.31 -6.64 17.64
CA LEU A 145 -11.44 -7.12 16.27
C LEU A 145 -10.11 -7.58 15.65
N VAL A 146 -9.01 -7.46 16.39
CA VAL A 146 -7.71 -7.98 15.95
C VAL A 146 -7.72 -9.49 16.13
N PRO A 147 -7.41 -10.31 15.09
CA PRO A 147 -7.37 -11.75 15.23
C PRO A 147 -6.32 -12.22 16.25
N ASP A 148 -6.67 -13.19 17.10
CA ASP A 148 -5.78 -13.69 18.15
C ASP A 148 -4.44 -14.25 17.64
N SER A 149 -4.41 -14.78 16.41
CA SER A 149 -3.21 -15.33 15.78
C SER A 149 -2.35 -14.26 15.08
N ALA A 150 -2.85 -13.04 14.95
CA ALA A 150 -2.14 -11.98 14.25
C ALA A 150 -0.92 -11.49 15.07
N LEU A 151 0.16 -11.15 14.39
CA LEU A 151 1.37 -10.58 14.99
C LEU A 151 1.84 -9.28 14.32
N SER A 152 1.34 -8.98 13.13
CA SER A 152 1.68 -7.76 12.40
C SER A 152 0.59 -7.48 11.37
N PHE A 153 0.76 -6.38 10.63
CA PHE A 153 -0.10 -6.01 9.51
C PHE A 153 0.73 -5.42 8.36
N CYS A 154 0.16 -5.41 7.16
CA CYS A 154 0.75 -4.75 6.00
C CYS A 154 -0.35 -4.42 4.98
N THR A 155 0.01 -3.74 3.88
CA THR A 155 -0.94 -3.55 2.77
C THR A 155 -1.20 -4.86 2.04
N ILE A 156 -2.24 -4.89 1.21
CA ILE A 156 -2.53 -6.08 0.39
C ILE A 156 -1.41 -6.39 -0.61
N MET A 157 -0.76 -5.38 -1.18
CA MET A 157 0.34 -5.56 -2.11
C MET A 157 1.64 -6.02 -1.43
N ASP A 158 1.90 -5.59 -0.21
CA ASP A 158 3.02 -6.10 0.60
C ASP A 158 2.76 -7.56 0.98
N TYR A 159 1.52 -7.89 1.38
CA TYR A 159 1.11 -9.27 1.63
C TYR A 159 1.24 -10.15 0.38
N PHE A 160 0.88 -9.63 -0.79
CA PHE A 160 1.08 -10.34 -2.05
C PHE A 160 2.57 -10.66 -2.30
N GLY A 161 3.46 -9.70 -2.04
CA GLY A 161 4.91 -9.92 -2.07
C GLY A 161 5.38 -11.00 -1.09
N MET A 162 4.83 -11.01 0.13
CA MET A 162 5.10 -12.07 1.12
C MET A 162 4.63 -13.43 0.61
N TYR A 163 3.41 -13.51 0.08
CA TYR A 163 2.83 -14.74 -0.46
C TYR A 163 3.68 -15.34 -1.57
N LEU A 164 4.10 -14.51 -2.55
CA LEU A 164 4.93 -14.95 -3.67
C LEU A 164 6.31 -15.48 -3.24
N THR A 165 6.86 -14.93 -2.16
CA THR A 165 8.25 -15.22 -1.75
C THR A 165 8.38 -16.13 -0.54
N GLY A 166 7.25 -16.43 0.13
CA GLY A 166 7.25 -17.21 1.38
C GLY A 166 7.82 -16.44 2.58
N ARG A 167 7.88 -15.10 2.53
CA ARG A 167 8.29 -14.29 3.68
C ARG A 167 7.28 -14.40 4.80
N LYS A 168 7.77 -14.43 6.05
CA LYS A 168 6.93 -14.53 7.24
C LYS A 168 6.66 -13.18 7.91
N LYS A 169 7.50 -12.19 7.64
CA LYS A 169 7.37 -10.84 8.20
C LYS A 169 7.24 -9.81 7.08
N PRO A 170 6.32 -8.84 7.23
CA PRO A 170 6.19 -7.76 6.26
C PRO A 170 7.45 -6.89 6.23
N LEU A 171 7.87 -6.53 5.02
CA LEU A 171 8.82 -5.45 4.75
C LEU A 171 8.11 -4.46 3.84
N VAL A 172 7.87 -3.27 4.35
CA VAL A 172 7.03 -2.25 3.72
C VAL A 172 7.91 -1.11 3.23
N HIS A 173 7.75 -0.72 1.98
CA HIS A 173 8.45 0.45 1.47
C HIS A 173 7.90 1.74 2.13
N VAL A 174 8.76 2.74 2.34
CA VAL A 174 8.42 4.00 3.00
C VAL A 174 7.19 4.70 2.40
N SER A 175 6.93 4.56 1.09
CA SER A 175 5.73 5.09 0.44
C SER A 175 4.43 4.51 1.00
N ASN A 176 4.42 3.22 1.33
CA ASN A 176 3.28 2.53 1.93
C ASN A 176 3.21 2.76 3.44
N ALA A 177 4.37 2.73 4.13
CA ALA A 177 4.44 2.99 5.56
C ALA A 177 3.87 4.36 5.93
N ALA A 178 4.19 5.39 5.16
CA ALA A 178 3.61 6.73 5.32
C ALA A 178 2.07 6.74 5.19
N GLY A 179 1.53 5.88 4.33
CA GLY A 179 0.10 5.71 4.12
C GLY A 179 -0.66 5.10 5.29
N PHE A 180 -0.01 4.48 6.26
CA PHE A 180 -0.67 3.96 7.46
C PHE A 180 -1.05 5.04 8.48
N GLY A 181 -0.47 6.23 8.36
CA GLY A 181 -0.54 7.28 9.40
C GLY A 181 0.51 7.08 10.49
N PHE A 182 0.64 8.05 11.42
CA PHE A 182 1.65 8.03 12.48
C PHE A 182 3.07 7.79 11.99
N PHE A 183 3.40 8.33 10.82
CA PHE A 183 4.71 8.17 10.19
C PHE A 183 5.38 9.53 9.99
N ASP A 184 6.57 9.69 10.57
CA ASP A 184 7.41 10.86 10.36
C ASP A 184 8.18 10.71 9.04
N SER A 185 7.74 11.42 8.00
CA SER A 185 8.35 11.34 6.67
C SER A 185 9.77 11.93 6.63
N HIS A 186 10.16 12.79 7.58
CA HIS A 186 11.53 13.28 7.67
C HIS A 186 12.49 12.23 8.25
N LYS A 187 12.06 11.60 9.35
CA LYS A 187 12.83 10.55 10.03
C LYS A 187 12.66 9.19 9.37
N MET A 188 11.69 9.06 8.46
CA MET A 188 11.32 7.79 7.81
C MET A 188 11.04 6.66 8.79
N CYS A 189 10.31 6.96 9.85
CA CYS A 189 9.94 6.00 10.89
C CYS A 189 8.57 6.31 11.49
N PHE A 190 7.95 5.28 12.09
CA PHE A 190 6.71 5.44 12.84
C PHE A 190 6.92 6.26 14.11
N GLU A 191 5.95 7.10 14.46
CA GLU A 191 5.90 7.89 15.69
C GLU A 191 5.48 7.01 16.89
N LYS A 192 6.39 6.14 17.31
CA LYS A 192 6.15 5.08 18.31
C LYS A 192 5.61 5.58 19.65
N GLU A 193 6.06 6.75 20.10
CA GLU A 193 5.59 7.35 21.35
C GLU A 193 4.11 7.70 21.27
N LYS A 194 3.69 8.36 20.20
CA LYS A 194 2.29 8.70 19.97
C LYS A 194 1.41 7.45 19.77
N LEU A 195 1.95 6.42 19.13
CA LEU A 195 1.25 5.14 18.99
C LEU A 195 1.04 4.46 20.35
N ALA A 196 2.04 4.48 21.22
CA ALA A 196 1.93 3.96 22.57
C ALA A 196 0.87 4.73 23.39
N GLU A 197 0.78 6.05 23.25
CA GLU A 197 -0.27 6.89 23.86
C GLU A 197 -1.69 6.50 23.40
N MET A 198 -1.82 5.98 22.18
CA MET A 198 -3.08 5.48 21.65
C MET A 198 -3.34 3.99 21.97
N GLY A 199 -2.43 3.35 22.75
CA GLY A 199 -2.56 1.96 23.20
C GLY A 199 -2.06 0.92 22.19
N VAL A 200 -1.25 1.32 21.22
CA VAL A 200 -0.67 0.40 20.23
C VAL A 200 0.65 -0.15 20.75
N ASP A 201 0.78 -1.47 20.80
CA ASP A 201 2.09 -2.14 20.95
C ASP A 201 2.88 -2.00 19.65
N THR A 202 4.01 -1.32 19.71
CA THR A 202 4.85 -1.03 18.55
C THR A 202 5.54 -2.25 17.94
N ASN A 203 5.48 -3.42 18.58
CA ASN A 203 5.93 -4.68 18.03
C ASN A 203 5.05 -5.17 16.84
N TRP A 204 3.85 -4.64 16.72
CA TRP A 204 2.95 -4.91 15.59
C TRP A 204 3.38 -4.25 14.28
N LEU A 205 4.22 -3.20 14.37
CA LEU A 205 4.62 -2.43 13.20
C LEU A 205 5.47 -3.30 12.25
N PRO A 206 5.23 -3.19 10.93
CA PRO A 206 6.09 -3.84 9.94
C PRO A 206 7.49 -3.21 9.92
N ASP A 207 8.47 -3.97 9.43
CA ASP A 207 9.76 -3.42 9.08
C ASP A 207 9.62 -2.46 7.89
N VAL A 208 10.40 -1.37 7.87
CA VAL A 208 10.35 -0.34 6.82
C VAL A 208 11.66 -0.28 6.07
N CYS A 209 11.60 -0.25 4.74
CA CYS A 209 12.74 0.06 3.86
C CYS A 209 12.50 1.38 3.11
N THR A 210 13.58 2.08 2.81
CA THR A 210 13.59 3.36 2.08
C THR A 210 13.83 3.20 0.60
N GLU A 211 14.39 2.06 0.20
CA GLU A 211 14.71 1.73 -1.19
C GLU A 211 13.89 0.52 -1.66
N ILE A 212 13.81 0.34 -2.96
CA ILE A 212 13.20 -0.86 -3.53
C ILE A 212 14.12 -2.05 -3.28
N GLU A 213 13.71 -2.93 -2.38
CA GLU A 213 14.48 -4.10 -1.97
C GLU A 213 13.97 -5.40 -2.61
N LYS A 214 14.86 -6.38 -2.70
CA LYS A 214 14.50 -7.74 -3.10
C LYS A 214 13.82 -8.46 -1.94
N LEU A 215 12.55 -8.84 -2.10
CA LEU A 215 11.81 -9.67 -1.13
C LEU A 215 12.21 -11.15 -1.21
N GLY A 216 12.47 -11.64 -2.40
CA GLY A 216 12.77 -13.04 -2.66
C GLY A 216 12.58 -13.37 -4.14
N THR A 217 12.16 -14.60 -4.45
CA THR A 217 11.92 -15.04 -5.83
C THR A 217 10.59 -15.77 -5.95
N TYR A 218 9.94 -15.61 -7.10
CA TYR A 218 8.76 -16.36 -7.50
C TYR A 218 8.99 -17.00 -8.86
N ARG A 219 8.88 -18.34 -8.97
CA ARG A 219 9.19 -19.10 -10.19
C ARG A 219 10.53 -18.68 -10.83
N GLY A 220 11.56 -18.42 -10.01
CA GLY A 220 12.89 -18.00 -10.43
C GLY A 220 13.06 -16.53 -10.79
N ARG A 221 12.02 -15.68 -10.68
CA ARG A 221 12.05 -14.23 -10.94
C ARG A 221 12.19 -13.47 -9.64
N THR A 222 12.98 -12.40 -9.67
CA THR A 222 13.13 -11.52 -8.48
C THR A 222 11.85 -10.76 -8.24
N VAL A 223 11.31 -10.83 -7.01
CA VAL A 223 10.18 -10.02 -6.52
C VAL A 223 10.74 -8.90 -5.67
N THR A 224 10.26 -7.67 -5.91
CA THR A 224 10.69 -6.48 -5.14
C THR A 224 9.62 -6.04 -4.15
N THR A 225 10.00 -5.20 -3.18
CA THR A 225 9.06 -4.50 -2.29
C THR A 225 8.03 -3.73 -3.10
N ALA A 226 6.80 -3.70 -2.60
CA ALA A 226 5.73 -2.95 -3.23
C ALA A 226 5.88 -1.45 -2.95
N ILE A 227 5.54 -0.62 -3.93
CA ILE A 227 5.45 0.84 -3.78
C ILE A 227 4.00 1.30 -3.86
N GLY A 228 3.70 2.47 -3.31
CA GLY A 228 2.35 3.04 -3.35
C GLY A 228 1.88 3.33 -4.79
N ASP A 229 0.59 3.20 -5.04
CA ASP A 229 -0.03 3.42 -6.36
C ASP A 229 0.20 4.82 -6.92
N ASN A 230 0.17 5.85 -6.06
CA ASN A 230 0.47 7.23 -6.46
C ASN A 230 1.90 7.39 -6.98
N GLN A 231 2.87 6.80 -6.26
CA GLN A 231 4.28 6.83 -6.65
C GLN A 231 4.51 6.00 -7.93
N ALA A 232 3.90 4.82 -8.02
CA ALA A 232 3.97 3.99 -9.21
C ALA A 232 3.37 4.67 -10.45
N SER A 233 2.22 5.33 -10.28
CA SER A 233 1.56 6.10 -11.35
C SER A 233 2.43 7.25 -11.82
N PHE A 234 3.05 8.01 -10.89
CA PHE A 234 3.96 9.10 -11.23
C PHE A 234 5.16 8.58 -12.04
N LEU A 235 5.84 7.55 -11.54
CA LEU A 235 7.00 6.95 -12.24
C LEU A 235 6.64 6.40 -13.62
N GLY A 236 5.50 5.74 -13.74
CA GLY A 236 5.03 5.20 -15.00
C GLY A 236 4.70 6.26 -16.04
N ALA A 237 4.26 7.44 -15.60
CA ALA A 237 3.91 8.55 -16.49
C ALA A 237 5.09 9.50 -16.78
N ALA A 238 5.93 9.76 -15.78
CA ALA A 238 7.05 10.71 -15.88
C ALA A 238 8.34 10.06 -16.41
N GLY A 239 8.51 8.75 -16.19
CA GLY A 239 9.77 8.07 -16.51
C GLY A 239 10.93 8.64 -15.69
N ASP A 240 12.08 8.77 -16.34
CA ASP A 240 13.32 9.35 -15.74
C ASP A 240 13.45 10.87 -15.99
N GLU A 241 12.40 11.54 -16.46
CA GLU A 241 12.46 12.98 -16.76
C GLU A 241 12.32 13.82 -15.49
N GLU A 242 13.22 14.79 -15.32
CA GLU A 242 13.15 15.79 -14.25
C GLU A 242 12.21 16.95 -14.63
N ASN A 243 11.64 17.62 -13.63
CA ASN A 243 10.77 18.80 -13.79
C ASN A 243 9.45 18.53 -14.55
N ILE A 244 8.90 17.32 -14.41
CA ILE A 244 7.59 16.98 -14.94
C ILE A 244 6.50 17.35 -13.92
N LEU A 245 5.42 17.90 -14.44
CA LEU A 245 4.16 18.11 -13.75
C LEU A 245 3.15 17.08 -14.27
N LEU A 246 2.76 16.14 -13.42
CA LEU A 246 1.72 15.16 -13.75
C LEU A 246 0.36 15.70 -13.33
N VAL A 247 -0.55 15.81 -14.29
CA VAL A 247 -1.94 16.22 -14.05
C VAL A 247 -2.86 15.04 -14.30
N ASN A 248 -3.46 14.52 -13.23
CA ASN A 248 -4.50 13.51 -13.29
C ASN A 248 -5.88 14.18 -13.21
N MET A 249 -6.74 13.93 -14.18
CA MET A 249 -8.11 14.45 -14.23
C MET A 249 -9.09 13.28 -14.31
N GLY A 250 -9.91 13.13 -13.27
CA GLY A 250 -11.00 12.17 -13.19
C GLY A 250 -12.19 12.82 -12.47
N THR A 251 -12.90 12.10 -11.63
CA THR A 251 -13.91 12.66 -10.74
C THR A 251 -13.32 13.69 -9.78
N GLY A 252 -12.05 13.53 -9.42
CA GLY A 252 -11.21 14.52 -8.74
C GLY A 252 -10.00 14.88 -9.60
N GLY A 253 -9.42 16.06 -9.40
CA GLY A 253 -8.18 16.50 -10.04
C GLY A 253 -6.99 16.39 -9.09
N GLN A 254 -5.84 15.98 -9.60
CA GLN A 254 -4.60 15.92 -8.85
C GLN A 254 -3.45 16.42 -9.71
N ILE A 255 -2.61 17.28 -9.13
CA ILE A 255 -1.36 17.72 -9.74
C ILE A 255 -0.22 17.18 -8.88
N SER A 256 0.74 16.51 -9.49
CA SER A 256 1.88 15.91 -8.80
C SER A 256 3.19 16.34 -9.43
N VAL A 257 4.20 16.55 -8.59
CA VAL A 257 5.55 16.91 -9.00
C VAL A 257 6.56 16.12 -8.16
N LEU A 258 7.64 15.69 -8.79
CA LEU A 258 8.78 15.14 -8.05
C LEU A 258 9.62 16.30 -7.50
N SER A 259 9.88 16.27 -6.20
CA SER A 259 10.70 17.28 -5.53
C SER A 259 11.89 16.65 -4.85
N GLY A 260 13.06 17.25 -4.96
CA GLY A 260 14.26 16.89 -4.18
C GLY A 260 14.24 17.42 -2.75
N GLN A 261 13.18 18.14 -2.34
CA GLN A 261 13.02 18.73 -1.02
C GLN A 261 11.62 18.44 -0.49
N TYR A 262 11.52 18.26 0.83
CA TYR A 262 10.23 18.13 1.49
C TYR A 262 9.50 19.48 1.51
N PHE A 263 8.27 19.49 1.06
CA PHE A 263 7.36 20.63 1.16
C PHE A 263 6.17 20.29 2.05
N SER A 264 5.79 21.22 2.91
CA SER A 264 4.54 21.18 3.65
C SER A 264 3.85 22.53 3.53
N GLY A 265 2.52 22.52 3.39
CA GLY A 265 1.71 23.73 3.29
C GLY A 265 0.25 23.41 3.02
N ASP A 266 -0.61 24.42 3.12
CA ASP A 266 -2.02 24.26 2.85
C ASP A 266 -2.24 23.84 1.39
N GLY A 267 -2.95 22.71 1.21
CA GLY A 267 -3.24 22.16 -0.12
C GLY A 267 -2.09 21.36 -0.75
N ILE A 268 -1.00 21.12 -0.02
CA ILE A 268 0.12 20.31 -0.48
C ILE A 268 0.21 19.05 0.39
N GLU A 269 0.17 17.89 -0.24
CA GLU A 269 0.41 16.60 0.41
C GLU A 269 1.74 16.04 -0.10
N ALA A 270 2.76 15.98 0.77
CA ALA A 270 4.03 15.36 0.45
C ALA A 270 3.95 13.85 0.66
N ARG A 271 4.40 13.08 -0.34
CA ARG A 271 4.47 11.63 -0.29
C ARG A 271 5.88 11.15 -0.55
N ARG A 272 6.42 10.40 0.39
CA ARG A 272 7.79 9.91 0.29
C ARG A 272 7.95 8.87 -0.82
N PHE A 273 9.03 9.01 -1.58
CA PHE A 273 9.48 8.02 -2.54
C PHE A 273 11.02 7.93 -2.48
N GLY A 274 11.55 7.02 -1.62
CA GLY A 274 12.99 6.88 -1.41
C GLY A 274 13.63 8.20 -0.98
N ILE A 275 14.67 8.64 -1.72
CA ILE A 275 15.36 9.92 -1.49
C ILE A 275 14.60 11.14 -2.05
N TYR A 276 13.53 10.93 -2.82
CA TYR A 276 12.71 11.97 -3.41
C TYR A 276 11.33 12.04 -2.76
N ASP A 277 10.76 13.22 -2.73
CA ASP A 277 9.39 13.44 -2.30
C ASP A 277 8.49 13.67 -3.51
N LEU A 278 7.38 12.96 -3.55
CA LEU A 278 6.30 13.25 -4.48
C LEU A 278 5.35 14.24 -3.78
N CYS A 279 5.26 15.45 -4.30
CA CYS A 279 4.33 16.47 -3.82
C CYS A 279 3.03 16.43 -4.65
N ARG A 280 1.89 16.53 -3.95
CA ARG A 280 0.54 16.43 -4.51
C ARG A 280 -0.24 17.70 -4.25
#